data_8f870868a650fa62091a66811d20fa92
#
_entry.id   8f870868a650fa62091a66811d20fa92
#
_cell.length_a   1.000
_cell.length_b   1.000
_cell.length_c   1.000
_cell.angle_alpha   90.00
_cell.angle_beta   90.00
_cell.angle_gamma   90.00
#
_symmetry.space_group_name_H-M   'P 1'
#
loop_
_entity.id
_entity.type
_entity.pdbx_description
1 polymer ?
#
loop_
_entity_poly.entity_id
_entity_poly.type
_entity_poly.pdbx_seq_one_letter_code
_entity_poly.pdbx_strand_id
1 'polypeptide(L)'
;VITADCGSSDEPRIARLKAAGIDVVVSDHHALPLEGPPPSAYACVNPTRSDCHYPDKTIAGCMVAWLLMSLARGVLVEWGVLPEATPKLSPWLSYVALGTVADCVSLGGSPANRAVVSHGLTLINRMDAACWRAMAARLGADSVPFNAETLAFQMGPRINARSRLDDPYAALHFMLAESDGVANRQLEVLDQDNQSRKAIEADMAEEAWALAAPALEANEPAVVVLLEDGHPGVQGIVASRLVQAYGRPAVVLTRAAAPNMLTGSGRSIDGLHLRDALQRTFELAPEALPRFGGHSGAAGVGVPREQLDTFKAAFLQAVGEQLGDTPLYPRLWTDGELSTAQLSLATLVEIETLGPYGREFDPPLFEGRFIVEALRPVGAEGSHLMMELSMGAVTSKAIWFRALTPGELPSFSVGDTLHCAYKLNRNRWRGRESLQLMVEHASPV
;
A
#
# COMPACT_ATOMS: atom_id res chain seq x y z
N VAL A 1 17.83 21.85 -11.97
CA VAL A 1 16.99 20.64 -11.84
C VAL A 1 16.24 20.71 -10.52
N ILE A 2 14.97 20.30 -10.52
CA ILE A 2 14.18 20.08 -9.29
C ILE A 2 13.79 18.61 -9.28
N THR A 3 14.06 17.91 -8.18
CA THR A 3 13.57 16.55 -7.98
C THR A 3 12.20 16.58 -7.30
N ALA A 4 11.46 15.50 -7.43
CA ALA A 4 10.22 15.30 -6.71
C ALA A 4 10.16 13.85 -6.24
N ASP A 5 10.00 13.63 -4.95
CA ASP A 5 9.90 12.32 -4.30
C ASP A 5 11.20 11.48 -4.42
N CYS A 6 12.33 12.12 -4.57
CA CYS A 6 13.64 11.48 -4.63
C CYS A 6 14.78 12.50 -4.45
N GLY A 7 15.99 11.99 -4.25
CA GLY A 7 17.22 12.79 -4.27
C GLY A 7 17.94 12.89 -2.93
N SER A 8 17.30 12.59 -1.82
CA SER A 8 17.93 12.68 -0.49
C SER A 8 19.17 11.78 -0.34
N SER A 9 19.27 10.70 -1.10
CA SER A 9 20.41 9.76 -1.07
C SER A 9 21.24 9.78 -2.36
N ASP A 10 21.04 10.77 -3.23
CA ASP A 10 21.64 10.80 -4.58
C ASP A 10 22.87 11.72 -4.71
N GLU A 11 23.63 11.93 -3.64
CA GLU A 11 24.82 12.79 -3.68
C GLU A 11 25.75 12.54 -4.88
N PRO A 12 26.09 11.29 -5.28
CA PRO A 12 26.98 11.08 -6.42
C PRO A 12 26.44 11.63 -7.75
N ARG A 13 25.11 11.58 -7.95
CA ARG A 13 24.46 12.13 -9.17
C ARG A 13 24.38 13.64 -9.10
N ILE A 14 24.03 14.19 -7.93
CA ILE A 14 23.90 15.62 -7.69
C ILE A 14 25.27 16.30 -7.83
N ALA A 15 26.34 15.72 -7.29
CA ALA A 15 27.71 16.23 -7.43
C ALA A 15 28.15 16.29 -8.91
N ARG A 16 27.77 15.30 -9.74
CA ARG A 16 28.05 15.33 -11.18
C ARG A 16 27.30 16.48 -11.89
N LEU A 17 26.03 16.72 -11.54
CA LEU A 17 25.27 17.85 -12.09
C LEU A 17 25.87 19.18 -11.69
N LYS A 18 26.24 19.34 -10.41
CA LYS A 18 26.91 20.53 -9.90
C LYS A 18 28.24 20.80 -10.61
N ALA A 19 29.06 19.74 -10.84
CA ALA A 19 30.30 19.85 -11.59
C ALA A 19 30.06 20.29 -13.06
N ALA A 20 28.89 19.99 -13.62
CA ALA A 20 28.46 20.47 -14.94
C ALA A 20 27.81 21.87 -14.91
N GLY A 21 27.84 22.57 -13.77
CA GLY A 21 27.24 23.91 -13.61
C GLY A 21 25.72 23.90 -13.47
N ILE A 22 25.12 22.78 -13.10
CA ILE A 22 23.68 22.62 -12.95
C ILE A 22 23.32 22.54 -11.49
N ASP A 23 22.55 23.51 -10.98
CA ASP A 23 22.01 23.51 -9.63
C ASP A 23 20.87 22.49 -9.51
N VAL A 24 20.83 21.83 -8.34
CA VAL A 24 19.79 20.84 -8.01
C VAL A 24 19.08 21.25 -6.72
N VAL A 25 17.77 21.40 -6.78
CA VAL A 25 16.88 21.51 -5.62
C VAL A 25 16.24 20.15 -5.39
N VAL A 26 16.55 19.53 -4.27
CA VAL A 26 15.95 18.26 -3.86
C VAL A 26 14.63 18.53 -3.13
N SER A 27 13.54 17.87 -3.58
CA SER A 27 12.26 17.82 -2.89
C SER A 27 11.93 16.36 -2.64
N ASP A 28 11.94 15.95 -1.37
CA ASP A 28 11.86 14.53 -0.98
C ASP A 28 11.28 14.39 0.44
N HIS A 29 10.92 13.17 0.83
CA HIS A 29 10.43 12.83 2.17
C HIS A 29 11.07 11.55 2.72
N HIS A 30 11.86 10.85 1.94
CA HIS A 30 12.56 9.63 2.37
C HIS A 30 13.57 9.94 3.48
N ALA A 31 13.86 8.91 4.28
CA ALA A 31 14.88 9.00 5.31
C ALA A 31 16.23 9.40 4.71
N LEU A 32 16.92 10.28 5.39
CA LEU A 32 18.26 10.72 4.99
C LEU A 32 19.32 9.64 5.28
N PRO A 33 20.41 9.61 4.50
CA PRO A 33 21.62 8.88 4.89
C PRO A 33 22.18 9.38 6.22
N LEU A 34 23.03 8.58 6.86
CA LEU A 34 23.71 8.97 8.12
C LEU A 34 24.56 10.23 7.97
N GLU A 35 25.11 10.44 6.78
CA GLU A 35 25.90 11.61 6.41
C GLU A 35 25.06 12.88 6.27
N GLY A 36 23.75 12.76 6.30
CA GLY A 36 22.81 13.88 6.15
C GLY A 36 22.37 14.12 4.69
N PRO A 37 21.80 15.32 4.41
CA PRO A 37 21.34 15.66 3.07
C PRO A 37 22.51 15.82 2.10
N PRO A 38 22.30 15.67 0.78
CA PRO A 38 23.36 15.75 -0.23
C PRO A 38 24.03 17.13 -0.22
N PRO A 39 25.32 17.23 0.10
CA PRO A 39 26.03 18.52 0.25
C PRO A 39 26.22 19.26 -1.07
N SER A 40 26.13 18.58 -2.21
CA SER A 40 26.22 19.18 -3.52
C SER A 40 24.90 19.78 -4.02
N ALA A 41 23.78 19.50 -3.37
CA ALA A 41 22.50 20.13 -3.71
C ALA A 41 22.53 21.62 -3.38
N TYR A 42 21.88 22.43 -4.24
CA TYR A 42 21.65 23.84 -3.95
C TYR A 42 20.75 24.02 -2.72
N ALA A 43 19.72 23.20 -2.61
CA ALA A 43 18.85 23.08 -1.46
C ALA A 43 18.27 21.66 -1.38
N CYS A 44 18.04 21.18 -0.14
CA CYS A 44 17.31 19.94 0.12
C CYS A 44 16.10 20.23 1.00
N VAL A 45 14.91 20.14 0.41
CA VAL A 45 13.62 20.30 1.07
C VAL A 45 13.11 18.91 1.43
N ASN A 46 13.26 18.54 2.70
CA ASN A 46 12.85 17.25 3.22
C ASN A 46 12.42 17.39 4.69
N PRO A 47 11.18 17.03 5.05
CA PRO A 47 10.68 17.17 6.42
C PRO A 47 11.41 16.28 7.42
N THR A 48 12.08 15.19 7.00
CA THR A 48 12.78 14.26 7.88
C THR A 48 14.15 14.79 8.35
N ARG A 49 14.64 15.91 7.79
CA ARG A 49 15.87 16.56 8.25
C ARG A 49 15.76 16.93 9.73
N SER A 50 16.84 16.75 10.46
CA SER A 50 16.91 17.09 11.88
C SER A 50 16.76 18.60 12.16
N ASP A 51 17.18 19.44 11.22
CA ASP A 51 17.08 20.91 11.27
C ASP A 51 15.77 21.45 10.63
N CYS A 52 14.89 20.60 10.14
CA CYS A 52 13.59 21.00 9.60
C CYS A 52 12.57 21.17 10.73
N HIS A 53 11.92 22.33 10.78
CA HIS A 53 10.88 22.65 11.76
C HIS A 53 9.45 22.38 11.26
N TYR A 54 9.28 21.79 10.09
CA TYR A 54 7.94 21.39 9.63
C TYR A 54 7.36 20.36 10.62
N PRO A 55 6.14 20.57 11.13
CA PRO A 55 5.61 19.81 12.26
C PRO A 55 5.34 18.34 11.92
N ASP A 56 5.04 18.03 10.65
CA ASP A 56 4.69 16.70 10.18
C ASP A 56 5.83 16.10 9.35
N LYS A 57 6.45 15.05 9.89
CA LYS A 57 7.58 14.36 9.26
C LYS A 57 7.14 13.26 8.29
N THR A 58 5.84 12.97 8.22
CA THR A 58 5.28 11.81 7.52
C THR A 58 4.51 12.17 6.26
N ILE A 59 4.60 13.42 5.79
CA ILE A 59 3.95 13.83 4.55
C ILE A 59 4.60 13.18 3.33
N ALA A 60 3.79 12.87 2.32
CA ALA A 60 4.25 12.27 1.07
C ALA A 60 5.11 13.24 0.24
N GLY A 61 6.01 12.70 -0.61
CA GLY A 61 6.87 13.51 -1.48
C GLY A 61 6.09 14.43 -2.41
N CYS A 62 4.94 14.00 -2.92
CA CYS A 62 4.04 14.86 -3.71
C CYS A 62 3.51 16.06 -2.92
N MET A 63 3.29 15.92 -1.60
CA MET A 63 2.91 17.02 -0.72
C MET A 63 4.08 17.99 -0.49
N VAL A 64 5.30 17.47 -0.30
CA VAL A 64 6.51 18.30 -0.21
C VAL A 64 6.68 19.13 -1.48
N ALA A 65 6.56 18.51 -2.64
CA ALA A 65 6.65 19.19 -3.93
C ALA A 65 5.55 20.26 -4.09
N TRP A 66 4.31 19.96 -3.70
CA TRP A 66 3.21 20.91 -3.76
C TRP A 66 3.42 22.12 -2.84
N LEU A 67 3.93 21.91 -1.62
CA LEU A 67 4.28 22.97 -0.68
C LEU A 67 5.37 23.86 -1.24
N LEU A 68 6.45 23.27 -1.76
CA LEU A 68 7.56 24.00 -2.40
C LEU A 68 7.05 24.86 -3.55
N MET A 69 6.27 24.29 -4.47
CA MET A 69 5.76 25.01 -5.62
C MET A 69 4.75 26.11 -5.23
N SER A 70 3.93 25.86 -4.20
CA SER A 70 2.97 26.85 -3.69
C SER A 70 3.68 28.05 -3.07
N LEU A 71 4.72 27.80 -2.30
CA LEU A 71 5.55 28.87 -1.72
C LEU A 71 6.30 29.64 -2.79
N ALA A 72 6.96 28.92 -3.72
CA ALA A 72 7.68 29.53 -4.83
C ALA A 72 6.76 30.44 -5.68
N ARG A 73 5.55 29.97 -5.98
CA ARG A 73 4.53 30.80 -6.63
C ARG A 73 4.25 32.10 -5.85
N GLY A 74 4.02 31.98 -4.53
CA GLY A 74 3.75 33.15 -3.67
C GLY A 74 4.87 34.17 -3.76
N VAL A 75 6.11 33.75 -3.57
CA VAL A 75 7.31 34.60 -3.63
C VAL A 75 7.49 35.24 -5.01
N LEU A 76 7.30 34.48 -6.09
CA LEU A 76 7.45 35.01 -7.45
C LEU A 76 6.36 36.03 -7.80
N VAL A 77 5.17 35.91 -7.27
CA VAL A 77 4.10 36.93 -7.39
C VAL A 77 4.48 38.17 -6.58
N GLU A 78 4.93 38.02 -5.35
CA GLU A 78 5.38 39.12 -4.49
C GLU A 78 6.54 39.92 -5.15
N TRP A 79 7.46 39.24 -5.80
CA TRP A 79 8.57 39.88 -6.52
C TRP A 79 8.18 40.45 -7.89
N GLY A 80 6.92 40.31 -8.29
CA GLY A 80 6.44 40.78 -9.59
C GLY A 80 6.94 39.98 -10.80
N VAL A 81 7.56 38.80 -10.58
CA VAL A 81 8.00 37.89 -11.64
C VAL A 81 6.82 37.18 -12.28
N LEU A 82 5.82 36.83 -11.48
CA LEU A 82 4.55 36.27 -11.94
C LEU A 82 3.42 37.28 -11.75
N PRO A 83 2.45 37.35 -12.66
CA PRO A 83 1.26 38.17 -12.49
C PRO A 83 0.49 37.78 -11.21
N GLU A 84 -0.18 38.73 -10.55
CA GLU A 84 -1.01 38.49 -9.37
C GLU A 84 -2.15 37.48 -9.71
N ALA A 85 -2.66 37.55 -10.94
CA ALA A 85 -3.71 36.64 -11.43
C ALA A 85 -3.23 35.19 -11.70
N THR A 86 -1.92 34.88 -11.48
CA THR A 86 -1.40 33.50 -11.65
C THR A 86 -2.22 32.53 -10.78
N PRO A 87 -2.74 31.41 -11.37
CA PRO A 87 -3.59 30.48 -10.65
C PRO A 87 -2.95 29.92 -9.37
N LYS A 88 -3.75 29.76 -8.33
CA LYS A 88 -3.33 29.02 -7.11
C LYS A 88 -3.20 27.54 -7.41
N LEU A 89 -2.36 26.85 -6.65
CA LEU A 89 -2.12 25.42 -6.79
C LEU A 89 -3.10 24.55 -5.98
N SER A 90 -4.08 25.14 -5.31
CA SER A 90 -5.08 24.38 -4.52
C SER A 90 -5.89 23.36 -5.34
N PRO A 91 -6.25 23.56 -6.62
CA PRO A 91 -6.91 22.51 -7.41
C PRO A 91 -6.08 21.23 -7.57
N TRP A 92 -4.75 21.33 -7.49
CA TRP A 92 -3.85 20.19 -7.60
C TRP A 92 -3.84 19.28 -6.37
N LEU A 93 -4.50 19.70 -5.27
CA LEU A 93 -4.64 18.84 -4.08
C LEU A 93 -5.42 17.55 -4.36
N SER A 94 -6.18 17.47 -5.44
CA SER A 94 -6.76 16.20 -5.92
C SER A 94 -5.69 15.16 -6.26
N TYR A 95 -4.62 15.57 -6.92
CA TYR A 95 -3.48 14.70 -7.27
C TYR A 95 -2.59 14.44 -6.05
N VAL A 96 -2.41 15.43 -5.19
CA VAL A 96 -1.65 15.25 -3.93
C VAL A 96 -2.35 14.24 -3.02
N ALA A 97 -3.69 14.28 -2.93
CA ALA A 97 -4.46 13.28 -2.19
C ALA A 97 -4.25 11.87 -2.73
N LEU A 98 -4.30 11.73 -4.07
CA LEU A 98 -4.02 10.45 -4.71
C LEU A 98 -2.60 9.96 -4.39
N GLY A 99 -1.59 10.82 -4.55
CA GLY A 99 -0.20 10.47 -4.25
C GLY A 99 0.01 10.13 -2.76
N THR A 100 -0.60 10.88 -1.84
CA THR A 100 -0.56 10.62 -0.40
C THR A 100 -1.08 9.23 -0.05
N VAL A 101 -2.21 8.83 -0.66
CA VAL A 101 -2.79 7.50 -0.45
C VAL A 101 -1.97 6.40 -1.13
N ALA A 102 -1.52 6.64 -2.38
CA ALA A 102 -0.76 5.66 -3.16
C ALA A 102 0.63 5.35 -2.58
N ASP A 103 1.24 6.34 -1.90
CA ASP A 103 2.51 6.23 -1.21
C ASP A 103 2.39 5.57 0.18
N CYS A 104 1.16 5.27 0.61
CA CYS A 104 0.89 4.62 1.89
C CYS A 104 1.50 5.34 3.10
N VAL A 105 1.56 6.68 3.10
CA VAL A 105 1.98 7.44 4.27
C VAL A 105 0.91 7.44 5.35
N SER A 106 1.31 7.69 6.60
CA SER A 106 0.41 7.66 7.74
C SER A 106 -0.77 8.63 7.59
N LEU A 107 -1.99 8.14 7.76
CA LEU A 107 -3.19 8.95 7.94
C LEU A 107 -3.58 9.06 9.42
N GLY A 108 -3.23 8.07 10.24
CA GLY A 108 -3.51 8.08 11.68
C GLY A 108 -2.61 9.06 12.44
N GLY A 109 -1.33 9.06 12.13
CA GLY A 109 -0.32 9.90 12.77
C GLY A 109 -0.17 11.31 12.18
N SER A 110 -0.87 11.63 11.08
CA SER A 110 -0.69 12.87 10.33
C SER A 110 -2.01 13.61 10.07
N PRO A 111 -2.31 14.65 10.86
CA PRO A 111 -3.43 15.54 10.56
C PRO A 111 -3.32 16.22 9.19
N ALA A 112 -2.10 16.53 8.73
CA ALA A 112 -1.87 17.15 7.42
C ALA A 112 -2.25 16.20 6.28
N ASN A 113 -1.80 14.95 6.32
CA ASN A 113 -2.16 13.94 5.32
C ASN A 113 -3.67 13.69 5.28
N ARG A 114 -4.32 13.57 6.47
CA ARG A 114 -5.79 13.42 6.52
C ARG A 114 -6.51 14.62 5.91
N ALA A 115 -6.11 15.84 6.24
CA ALA A 115 -6.71 17.05 5.71
C ALA A 115 -6.57 17.12 4.17
N VAL A 116 -5.37 16.80 3.65
CA VAL A 116 -5.10 16.77 2.22
C VAL A 116 -5.94 15.72 1.51
N VAL A 117 -6.02 14.51 2.05
CA VAL A 117 -6.84 13.44 1.44
C VAL A 117 -8.33 13.80 1.48
N SER A 118 -8.83 14.31 2.60
CA SER A 118 -10.24 14.74 2.73
C SER A 118 -10.59 15.85 1.73
N HIS A 119 -9.75 16.90 1.67
CA HIS A 119 -9.98 18.01 0.74
C HIS A 119 -9.82 17.57 -0.72
N GLY A 120 -8.79 16.78 -1.01
CA GLY A 120 -8.54 16.25 -2.35
C GLY A 120 -9.65 15.34 -2.85
N LEU A 121 -10.24 14.50 -2.00
CA LEU A 121 -11.43 13.71 -2.33
C LEU A 121 -12.63 14.60 -2.70
N THR A 122 -12.80 15.72 -2.00
CA THR A 122 -13.82 16.71 -2.36
C THR A 122 -13.58 17.28 -3.77
N LEU A 123 -12.33 17.56 -4.13
CA LEU A 123 -11.98 18.04 -5.47
C LEU A 123 -12.14 16.96 -6.54
N ILE A 124 -11.68 15.74 -6.27
CA ILE A 124 -11.82 14.58 -7.17
C ILE A 124 -13.29 14.35 -7.51
N ASN A 125 -14.17 14.37 -6.50
CA ASN A 125 -15.60 14.12 -6.66
C ASN A 125 -16.36 15.25 -7.39
N ARG A 126 -15.72 16.38 -7.70
CA ARG A 126 -16.26 17.38 -8.64
C ARG A 126 -16.17 16.92 -10.09
N MET A 127 -15.35 15.92 -10.38
CA MET A 127 -15.14 15.38 -11.73
C MET A 127 -14.66 16.43 -12.75
N ASP A 128 -13.90 17.44 -12.30
CA ASP A 128 -13.44 18.52 -13.17
C ASP A 128 -12.39 18.04 -14.17
N ALA A 129 -11.52 17.10 -13.79
CA ALA A 129 -10.51 16.54 -14.67
C ALA A 129 -10.98 15.28 -15.41
N ALA A 130 -10.51 15.10 -16.66
CA ALA A 130 -10.87 13.97 -17.51
C ALA A 130 -10.47 12.61 -16.89
N CYS A 131 -9.35 12.54 -16.19
CA CYS A 131 -8.91 11.29 -15.52
C CYS A 131 -9.89 10.81 -14.45
N TRP A 132 -10.49 11.72 -13.68
CA TRP A 132 -11.49 11.36 -12.66
C TRP A 132 -12.79 10.85 -13.30
N ARG A 133 -13.27 11.51 -14.38
CA ARG A 133 -14.45 11.07 -15.12
C ARG A 133 -14.25 9.71 -15.78
N ALA A 134 -13.09 9.50 -16.42
CA ALA A 134 -12.75 8.23 -17.04
C ALA A 134 -12.72 7.09 -16.03
N MET A 135 -12.12 7.34 -14.85
CA MET A 135 -12.08 6.34 -13.79
C MET A 135 -13.46 6.06 -13.19
N ALA A 136 -14.29 7.09 -12.98
CA ALA A 136 -15.67 6.92 -12.51
C ALA A 136 -16.50 6.06 -13.49
N ALA A 137 -16.42 6.36 -14.77
CA ALA A 137 -17.07 5.57 -15.82
C ALA A 137 -16.58 4.10 -15.82
N ARG A 138 -15.28 3.90 -15.66
CA ARG A 138 -14.66 2.55 -15.62
C ARG A 138 -15.13 1.71 -14.43
N LEU A 139 -15.36 2.33 -13.28
CA LEU A 139 -15.86 1.67 -12.08
C LEU A 139 -17.39 1.42 -12.13
N GLY A 140 -18.06 1.94 -13.12
CA GLY A 140 -19.53 1.87 -13.22
C GLY A 140 -20.24 2.66 -12.13
N ALA A 141 -19.54 3.67 -11.59
CA ALA A 141 -19.95 4.40 -10.40
C ALA A 141 -20.65 5.70 -10.77
N ASP A 142 -21.70 5.66 -11.59
CA ASP A 142 -22.52 6.86 -11.90
C ASP A 142 -23.11 7.56 -10.65
N SER A 143 -22.86 7.01 -9.46
CA SER A 143 -23.46 7.52 -8.22
C SER A 143 -22.63 7.31 -6.93
N VAL A 144 -21.44 6.73 -6.97
CA VAL A 144 -20.65 6.50 -5.74
C VAL A 144 -19.48 7.47 -5.69
N PRO A 145 -19.40 8.38 -4.71
CA PRO A 145 -18.24 9.24 -4.53
C PRO A 145 -16.98 8.42 -4.29
N PHE A 146 -15.85 8.86 -4.86
CA PHE A 146 -14.55 8.29 -4.54
C PHE A 146 -14.23 8.55 -3.07
N ASN A 147 -13.67 7.54 -2.44
CA ASN A 147 -13.14 7.58 -1.09
C ASN A 147 -11.66 7.18 -1.10
N ALA A 148 -11.01 7.16 0.06
CA ALA A 148 -9.60 6.79 0.15
C ALA A 148 -9.34 5.34 -0.30
N GLU A 149 -10.27 4.42 -0.06
CA GLU A 149 -10.20 3.03 -0.53
C GLU A 149 -10.21 2.96 -2.07
N THR A 150 -11.05 3.76 -2.73
CA THR A 150 -11.04 3.89 -4.20
C THR A 150 -9.67 4.35 -4.70
N LEU A 151 -9.06 5.33 -4.04
CA LEU A 151 -7.71 5.79 -4.39
C LEU A 151 -6.67 4.69 -4.16
N ALA A 152 -6.72 4.01 -3.01
CA ALA A 152 -5.75 2.98 -2.62
C ALA A 152 -5.81 1.72 -3.50
N PHE A 153 -7.03 1.23 -3.82
CA PHE A 153 -7.20 -0.09 -4.43
C PHE A 153 -7.64 -0.05 -5.89
N GLN A 154 -8.14 1.09 -6.37
CA GLN A 154 -8.54 1.22 -7.77
C GLN A 154 -7.60 2.13 -8.56
N MET A 155 -7.20 3.29 -8.02
CA MET A 155 -6.31 4.22 -8.71
C MET A 155 -4.82 3.85 -8.54
N GLY A 156 -4.35 3.73 -7.30
CA GLY A 156 -2.95 3.49 -6.98
C GLY A 156 -2.34 2.28 -7.71
N PRO A 157 -2.98 1.10 -7.71
CA PRO A 157 -2.46 -0.07 -8.40
C PRO A 157 -2.30 0.11 -9.92
N ARG A 158 -3.18 0.87 -10.57
CA ARG A 158 -3.10 1.19 -12.00
C ARG A 158 -1.95 2.14 -12.31
N ILE A 159 -1.83 3.20 -11.51
CA ILE A 159 -0.74 4.18 -11.65
C ILE A 159 0.62 3.52 -11.44
N ASN A 160 0.73 2.65 -10.41
CA ASN A 160 1.98 2.00 -10.06
C ASN A 160 2.32 0.78 -10.93
N ALA A 161 1.38 0.23 -11.71
CA ALA A 161 1.61 -0.99 -12.48
C ALA A 161 2.67 -0.79 -13.56
N ARG A 162 2.54 0.26 -14.37
CA ARG A 162 3.42 0.52 -15.53
C ARG A 162 4.86 0.82 -15.12
N SER A 163 5.07 1.62 -14.08
CA SER A 163 6.42 1.94 -13.59
C SER A 163 7.19 0.70 -13.10
N ARG A 164 6.47 -0.37 -12.80
CA ARG A 164 7.06 -1.67 -12.40
C ARG A 164 7.44 -2.53 -13.60
N LEU A 165 6.83 -2.30 -14.77
CA LEU A 165 6.96 -3.16 -15.94
C LEU A 165 7.77 -2.51 -17.07
N ASP A 166 7.54 -1.22 -17.41
CA ASP A 166 8.16 -0.62 -18.59
C ASP A 166 8.25 0.93 -18.53
N ASP A 167 7.19 1.66 -18.91
CA ASP A 167 7.19 3.11 -19.12
C ASP A 167 6.51 3.87 -17.97
N PRO A 168 7.23 4.70 -17.20
CA PRO A 168 6.64 5.44 -16.07
C PRO A 168 5.71 6.60 -16.49
N TYR A 169 5.74 7.04 -17.76
CA TYR A 169 4.99 8.22 -18.20
C TYR A 169 3.52 7.97 -18.50
N ALA A 170 3.09 6.72 -18.69
CA ALA A 170 1.69 6.43 -19.04
C ALA A 170 0.70 6.92 -17.95
N ALA A 171 1.05 6.77 -16.68
CA ALA A 171 0.23 7.29 -15.57
C ALA A 171 0.18 8.83 -15.57
N LEU A 172 1.30 9.49 -15.88
CA LEU A 172 1.36 10.94 -16.00
C LEU A 172 0.48 11.44 -17.15
N HIS A 173 0.55 10.80 -18.33
CA HIS A 173 -0.30 11.12 -19.47
C HIS A 173 -1.78 10.92 -19.19
N PHE A 174 -2.13 9.89 -18.40
CA PHE A 174 -3.49 9.70 -17.91
C PHE A 174 -3.96 10.85 -17.01
N MET A 175 -3.16 11.18 -15.99
CA MET A 175 -3.51 12.22 -15.03
C MET A 175 -3.59 13.62 -15.65
N LEU A 176 -2.77 13.91 -16.68
CA LEU A 176 -2.74 15.19 -17.39
C LEU A 176 -3.61 15.21 -18.66
N ALA A 177 -4.45 14.20 -18.87
CA ALA A 177 -5.30 14.13 -20.06
C ALA A 177 -6.26 15.32 -20.14
N GLU A 178 -6.24 16.04 -21.26
CA GLU A 178 -7.05 17.24 -21.49
C GLU A 178 -8.48 16.92 -21.94
N SER A 179 -8.75 15.69 -22.35
CA SER A 179 -10.07 15.24 -22.80
C SER A 179 -10.40 13.83 -22.36
N ASP A 180 -11.70 13.52 -22.25
CA ASP A 180 -12.18 12.20 -21.86
C ASP A 180 -11.71 11.11 -22.85
N GLY A 181 -11.63 11.42 -24.15
CA GLY A 181 -11.13 10.48 -25.15
C GLY A 181 -9.65 10.12 -24.94
N VAL A 182 -8.81 11.10 -24.55
CA VAL A 182 -7.39 10.82 -24.20
C VAL A 182 -7.32 10.05 -22.90
N ALA A 183 -8.05 10.49 -21.86
CA ALA A 183 -8.07 9.81 -20.57
C ALA A 183 -8.49 8.34 -20.67
N ASN A 184 -9.56 8.04 -21.44
CA ASN A 184 -10.02 6.67 -21.62
C ASN A 184 -8.98 5.77 -22.30
N ARG A 185 -8.31 6.27 -23.37
CA ARG A 185 -7.23 5.50 -24.02
C ARG A 185 -6.06 5.21 -23.09
N GLN A 186 -5.65 6.21 -22.30
CA GLN A 186 -4.56 6.00 -21.33
C GLN A 186 -4.97 5.06 -20.20
N LEU A 187 -6.23 5.14 -19.74
CA LEU A 187 -6.75 4.24 -18.72
C LEU A 187 -6.79 2.77 -19.20
N GLU A 188 -7.11 2.53 -20.47
CA GLU A 188 -7.05 1.19 -21.07
C GLU A 188 -5.63 0.60 -21.01
N VAL A 189 -4.61 1.41 -21.27
CA VAL A 189 -3.20 0.99 -21.14
C VAL A 189 -2.89 0.65 -19.70
N LEU A 190 -3.25 1.51 -18.74
CA LEU A 190 -3.03 1.26 -17.32
C LEU A 190 -3.79 0.03 -16.81
N ASP A 191 -4.98 -0.25 -17.32
CA ASP A 191 -5.75 -1.46 -17.00
C ASP A 191 -5.05 -2.72 -17.48
N GLN A 192 -4.53 -2.72 -18.72
CA GLN A 192 -3.78 -3.86 -19.27
C GLN A 192 -2.51 -4.13 -18.45
N ASP A 193 -1.75 -3.09 -18.12
CA ASP A 193 -0.55 -3.22 -17.29
C ASP A 193 -0.88 -3.76 -15.89
N ASN A 194 -1.95 -3.28 -15.28
CA ASN A 194 -2.38 -3.76 -13.96
C ASN A 194 -2.89 -5.21 -14.02
N GLN A 195 -3.50 -5.64 -15.11
CA GLN A 195 -3.88 -7.04 -15.34
C GLN A 195 -2.63 -7.92 -15.49
N SER A 196 -1.66 -7.50 -16.30
CA SER A 196 -0.39 -8.20 -16.47
C SER A 196 0.37 -8.33 -15.15
N ARG A 197 0.45 -7.25 -14.38
CA ARG A 197 1.05 -7.28 -13.03
C ARG A 197 0.33 -8.26 -12.09
N LYS A 198 -1.02 -8.30 -12.13
CA LYS A 198 -1.81 -9.24 -11.31
C LYS A 198 -1.57 -10.70 -11.69
N ALA A 199 -1.41 -11.00 -12.98
CA ALA A 199 -1.09 -12.34 -13.43
C ALA A 199 0.31 -12.76 -12.92
N ILE A 200 1.33 -11.91 -13.13
CA ILE A 200 2.68 -12.15 -12.59
C ILE A 200 2.65 -12.32 -11.06
N GLU A 201 1.85 -11.50 -10.36
CA GLU A 201 1.70 -11.61 -8.89
C GLU A 201 1.10 -12.96 -8.48
N ALA A 202 0.08 -13.44 -9.21
CA ALA A 202 -0.58 -14.71 -8.90
C ALA A 202 0.39 -15.88 -9.07
N ASP A 203 1.08 -15.95 -10.21
CA ASP A 203 2.06 -17.01 -10.50
C ASP A 203 3.20 -17.01 -9.47
N MET A 204 3.77 -15.84 -9.19
CA MET A 204 4.84 -15.72 -8.19
C MET A 204 4.37 -16.06 -6.76
N ALA A 205 3.13 -15.74 -6.41
CA ALA A 205 2.59 -16.04 -5.09
C ALA A 205 2.37 -17.55 -4.92
N GLU A 206 1.87 -18.24 -5.93
CA GLU A 206 1.70 -19.70 -5.91
C GLU A 206 3.05 -20.42 -5.71
N GLU A 207 4.07 -20.04 -6.48
CA GLU A 207 5.43 -20.57 -6.32
C GLU A 207 6.01 -20.24 -4.92
N ALA A 208 5.82 -19.00 -4.45
CA ALA A 208 6.31 -18.57 -3.15
C ALA A 208 5.68 -19.34 -1.99
N TRP A 209 4.39 -19.67 -2.06
CA TRP A 209 3.71 -20.47 -1.03
C TRP A 209 4.28 -21.90 -0.99
N ALA A 210 4.50 -22.52 -2.14
CA ALA A 210 5.11 -23.85 -2.20
C ALA A 210 6.52 -23.86 -1.59
N LEU A 211 7.33 -22.83 -1.89
CA LEU A 211 8.70 -22.69 -1.37
C LEU A 211 8.74 -22.29 0.12
N ALA A 212 7.70 -21.69 0.65
CA ALA A 212 7.61 -21.30 2.06
C ALA A 212 7.23 -22.47 2.98
N ALA A 213 6.57 -23.51 2.48
CA ALA A 213 6.05 -24.63 3.28
C ALA A 213 7.11 -25.29 4.20
N PRO A 214 8.34 -25.61 3.73
CA PRO A 214 9.37 -26.19 4.60
C PRO A 214 9.77 -25.30 5.79
N ALA A 215 9.85 -23.99 5.59
CA ALA A 215 10.17 -23.03 6.64
C ALA A 215 9.07 -22.98 7.74
N LEU A 216 7.83 -23.12 7.31
CA LEU A 216 6.67 -23.15 8.22
C LEU A 216 6.64 -24.46 9.02
N GLU A 217 6.87 -25.60 8.38
CA GLU A 217 6.98 -26.91 9.02
C GLU A 217 8.14 -26.95 10.04
N ALA A 218 9.26 -26.33 9.70
CA ALA A 218 10.41 -26.18 10.60
C ALA A 218 10.22 -25.10 11.68
N ASN A 219 9.08 -24.40 11.69
CA ASN A 219 8.80 -23.28 12.58
C ASN A 219 9.86 -22.17 12.56
N GLU A 220 10.46 -21.91 11.39
CA GLU A 220 11.45 -20.83 11.22
C GLU A 220 10.84 -19.45 11.57
N PRO A 221 11.59 -18.53 12.19
CA PRO A 221 11.06 -17.22 12.62
C PRO A 221 10.76 -16.26 11.46
N ALA A 222 11.24 -16.56 10.24
CA ALA A 222 11.00 -15.78 9.02
C ALA A 222 10.91 -16.69 7.80
N VAL A 223 10.37 -16.15 6.71
CA VAL A 223 10.30 -16.83 5.41
C VAL A 223 11.26 -16.15 4.43
N VAL A 224 12.18 -16.92 3.84
CA VAL A 224 13.06 -16.44 2.75
C VAL A 224 12.89 -17.36 1.57
N VAL A 225 12.39 -16.84 0.46
CA VAL A 225 12.18 -17.60 -0.78
C VAL A 225 12.91 -16.97 -1.97
N LEU A 226 13.42 -17.80 -2.86
CA LEU A 226 14.01 -17.40 -4.14
C LEU A 226 13.09 -17.86 -5.27
N LEU A 227 12.56 -16.91 -6.01
CA LEU A 227 11.78 -17.11 -7.24
C LEU A 227 12.74 -16.85 -8.43
N GLU A 228 13.26 -17.90 -9.03
CA GLU A 228 14.32 -17.80 -10.04
C GLU A 228 13.93 -16.94 -11.24
N ASP A 229 12.72 -17.11 -11.72
CA ASP A 229 12.18 -16.40 -12.88
C ASP A 229 11.18 -15.29 -12.48
N GLY A 230 11.17 -14.95 -11.18
CA GLY A 230 10.28 -13.94 -10.64
C GLY A 230 10.62 -12.52 -11.09
N HIS A 231 9.59 -11.66 -11.18
CA HIS A 231 9.74 -10.26 -11.58
C HIS A 231 10.11 -9.35 -10.39
N PRO A 232 11.23 -8.59 -10.44
CA PRO A 232 11.68 -7.76 -9.32
C PRO A 232 10.65 -6.72 -8.84
N GLY A 233 9.86 -6.15 -9.76
CA GLY A 233 8.83 -5.17 -9.45
C GLY A 233 7.64 -5.70 -8.63
N VAL A 234 7.52 -7.03 -8.47
CA VAL A 234 6.38 -7.69 -7.80
C VAL A 234 6.79 -8.35 -6.47
N GLN A 235 8.09 -8.52 -6.21
CA GLN A 235 8.62 -9.14 -4.99
C GLN A 235 7.96 -8.64 -3.70
N GLY A 236 7.85 -7.32 -3.55
CA GLY A 236 7.30 -6.71 -2.34
C GLY A 236 5.81 -7.01 -2.11
N ILE A 237 5.05 -7.23 -3.19
CA ILE A 237 3.64 -7.62 -3.09
C ILE A 237 3.55 -9.07 -2.63
N VAL A 238 4.35 -9.95 -3.22
CA VAL A 238 4.42 -11.37 -2.83
C VAL A 238 4.90 -11.53 -1.39
N ALA A 239 5.93 -10.78 -0.97
CA ALA A 239 6.37 -10.75 0.43
C ALA A 239 5.25 -10.34 1.39
N SER A 240 4.45 -9.33 1.04
CA SER A 240 3.27 -8.94 1.84
C SER A 240 2.23 -10.05 1.93
N ARG A 241 2.03 -10.82 0.84
CA ARG A 241 1.12 -11.97 0.85
C ARG A 241 1.58 -13.09 1.80
N LEU A 242 2.89 -13.37 1.81
CA LEU A 242 3.47 -14.35 2.73
C LEU A 242 3.30 -13.90 4.19
N VAL A 243 3.56 -12.60 4.48
CA VAL A 243 3.37 -12.03 5.82
C VAL A 243 1.91 -12.16 6.27
N GLN A 244 0.96 -11.81 5.40
CA GLN A 244 -0.48 -11.91 5.72
C GLN A 244 -0.94 -13.36 5.98
N ALA A 245 -0.43 -14.31 5.17
CA ALA A 245 -0.80 -15.70 5.29
C ALA A 245 -0.22 -16.38 6.54
N TYR A 246 1.00 -16.03 6.92
CA TYR A 246 1.76 -16.80 7.90
C TYR A 246 2.11 -16.06 9.18
N GLY A 247 1.86 -14.74 9.26
CA GLY A 247 2.20 -13.93 10.43
C GLY A 247 3.69 -13.89 10.72
N ARG A 248 4.54 -14.00 9.70
CA ARG A 248 6.01 -14.02 9.81
C ARG A 248 6.62 -13.00 8.85
N PRO A 249 7.74 -12.36 9.20
CA PRO A 249 8.48 -11.52 8.26
C PRO A 249 8.94 -12.36 7.07
N ALA A 250 8.88 -11.78 5.89
CA ALA A 250 9.20 -12.49 4.65
C ALA A 250 10.11 -11.68 3.75
N VAL A 251 11.08 -12.36 3.11
CA VAL A 251 11.94 -11.83 2.06
C VAL A 251 11.74 -12.66 0.79
N VAL A 252 11.36 -11.99 -0.28
CA VAL A 252 11.24 -12.60 -1.62
C VAL A 252 12.38 -12.10 -2.48
N LEU A 253 13.17 -13.01 -2.99
CA LEU A 253 14.34 -12.79 -3.83
C LEU A 253 14.04 -13.21 -5.27
N THR A 254 14.65 -12.51 -6.23
CA THR A 254 14.71 -12.91 -7.66
C THR A 254 16.09 -12.63 -8.21
N ARG A 255 16.36 -13.06 -9.45
CA ARG A 255 17.61 -12.71 -10.14
C ARG A 255 17.70 -11.18 -10.32
N ALA A 256 18.86 -10.63 -10.03
CA ALA A 256 19.17 -9.24 -10.36
C ALA A 256 19.69 -9.12 -11.79
N ALA A 257 19.67 -7.90 -12.35
CA ALA A 257 20.31 -7.63 -13.64
C ALA A 257 21.84 -7.84 -13.61
N ALA A 258 22.47 -7.66 -12.45
CA ALA A 258 23.90 -7.93 -12.26
C ALA A 258 24.14 -9.46 -12.18
N PRO A 259 25.15 -9.99 -12.89
CA PRO A 259 25.49 -11.41 -12.85
C PRO A 259 25.76 -11.90 -11.42
N ASN A 260 25.29 -13.09 -11.10
CA ASN A 260 25.48 -13.75 -9.81
C ASN A 260 24.95 -12.97 -8.59
N MET A 261 24.04 -12.02 -8.82
CA MET A 261 23.38 -11.28 -7.76
C MET A 261 21.89 -11.59 -7.74
N LEU A 262 21.34 -11.59 -6.54
CA LEU A 262 19.90 -11.61 -6.27
C LEU A 262 19.49 -10.23 -5.76
N THR A 263 18.30 -9.82 -6.13
CA THR A 263 17.63 -8.66 -5.54
C THR A 263 16.38 -9.13 -4.81
N GLY A 264 16.02 -8.48 -3.72
CA GLY A 264 14.86 -8.89 -2.94
C GLY A 264 14.15 -7.75 -2.26
N SER A 265 12.92 -8.05 -1.88
CA SER A 265 12.08 -7.16 -1.08
C SER A 265 11.58 -7.89 0.15
N GLY A 266 11.81 -7.29 1.32
CA GLY A 266 11.33 -7.79 2.61
C GLY A 266 10.11 -7.03 3.10
N ARG A 267 9.28 -7.74 3.88
CA ARG A 267 8.14 -7.19 4.63
C ARG A 267 8.17 -7.69 6.05
N SER A 268 7.77 -6.83 6.97
CA SER A 268 7.79 -7.08 8.40
C SER A 268 6.41 -7.44 8.96
N ILE A 269 6.43 -7.82 10.21
CA ILE A 269 5.25 -7.96 11.09
C ILE A 269 5.35 -6.93 12.22
N ASP A 270 4.25 -6.76 12.96
CA ASP A 270 4.27 -5.97 14.20
C ASP A 270 5.27 -6.55 15.20
N GLY A 271 6.03 -5.67 15.85
CA GLY A 271 7.06 -6.06 16.80
C GLY A 271 8.44 -6.35 16.20
N LEU A 272 8.60 -6.36 14.88
CA LEU A 272 9.90 -6.48 14.21
C LEU A 272 10.28 -5.22 13.45
N HIS A 273 11.47 -4.68 13.70
CA HIS A 273 12.06 -3.61 12.90
C HIS A 273 12.95 -4.21 11.80
N LEU A 274 12.42 -4.33 10.59
CA LEU A 274 13.07 -5.08 9.49
C LEU A 274 14.45 -4.54 9.14
N ARG A 275 14.63 -3.19 9.10
CA ARG A 275 15.93 -2.61 8.79
C ARG A 275 16.98 -2.97 9.84
N ASP A 276 16.61 -3.00 11.12
CA ASP A 276 17.52 -3.37 12.21
C ASP A 276 17.87 -4.86 12.16
N ALA A 277 16.89 -5.72 11.81
CA ALA A 277 17.15 -7.12 11.56
C ALA A 277 18.13 -7.33 10.38
N LEU A 278 18.00 -6.54 9.31
CA LEU A 278 18.97 -6.57 8.20
C LEU A 278 20.33 -5.99 8.58
N GLN A 279 20.40 -4.97 9.41
CA GLN A 279 21.64 -4.45 9.97
C GLN A 279 22.35 -5.55 10.78
N ARG A 280 21.58 -6.26 11.64
CA ARG A 280 22.12 -7.39 12.40
C ARG A 280 22.56 -8.53 11.50
N THR A 281 21.82 -8.82 10.44
CA THR A 281 22.20 -9.81 9.41
C THR A 281 23.53 -9.45 8.75
N PHE A 282 23.72 -8.17 8.41
CA PHE A 282 24.99 -7.67 7.86
C PHE A 282 26.15 -7.83 8.87
N GLU A 283 25.93 -7.56 10.15
CA GLU A 283 26.97 -7.76 11.19
C GLU A 283 27.37 -9.23 11.34
N LEU A 284 26.40 -10.15 11.20
CA LEU A 284 26.65 -11.59 11.28
C LEU A 284 27.35 -12.14 10.03
N ALA A 285 26.98 -11.62 8.85
CA ALA A 285 27.47 -12.11 7.56
C ALA A 285 27.59 -10.96 6.52
N PRO A 286 28.62 -10.08 6.65
CA PRO A 286 28.75 -8.89 5.80
C PRO A 286 28.80 -9.21 4.29
N GLU A 287 29.43 -10.31 3.92
CA GLU A 287 29.58 -10.72 2.51
C GLU A 287 28.27 -11.26 1.91
N ALA A 288 27.35 -11.75 2.76
CA ALA A 288 26.07 -12.25 2.32
C ALA A 288 25.02 -11.14 2.08
N LEU A 289 25.22 -9.94 2.61
CA LEU A 289 24.30 -8.81 2.46
C LEU A 289 25.02 -7.50 2.15
N PRO A 290 25.76 -7.38 1.03
CA PRO A 290 26.55 -6.19 0.70
C PRO A 290 25.71 -4.93 0.47
N ARG A 291 24.41 -5.08 0.23
CA ARG A 291 23.51 -3.95 0.01
C ARG A 291 22.12 -4.21 0.61
N PHE A 292 21.67 -3.31 1.44
CA PHE A 292 20.32 -3.31 1.97
C PHE A 292 19.87 -1.87 2.31
N GLY A 293 18.57 -1.66 2.45
CA GLY A 293 18.01 -0.38 2.84
C GLY A 293 16.50 -0.44 2.95
N GLY A 294 15.92 0.48 3.69
CA GLY A 294 14.48 0.55 3.91
C GLY A 294 14.13 1.07 5.30
N HIS A 295 12.94 0.69 5.74
CA HIS A 295 12.31 1.14 7.00
C HIS A 295 11.94 -0.06 7.89
N SER A 296 11.26 0.21 9.00
CA SER A 296 10.79 -0.84 9.91
C SER A 296 9.89 -1.88 9.24
N GLY A 297 8.98 -1.46 8.36
CA GLY A 297 7.98 -2.34 7.74
C GLY A 297 8.37 -2.96 6.40
N ALA A 298 9.32 -2.35 5.68
CA ALA A 298 9.69 -2.78 4.32
C ALA A 298 11.14 -2.43 4.01
N ALA A 299 11.86 -3.33 3.33
CA ALA A 299 13.25 -3.12 2.98
C ALA A 299 13.61 -3.86 1.67
N GLY A 300 14.62 -3.32 0.97
CA GLY A 300 15.26 -3.96 -0.18
C GLY A 300 16.59 -4.59 0.21
N VAL A 301 16.95 -5.68 -0.44
CA VAL A 301 18.20 -6.42 -0.21
C VAL A 301 18.87 -6.76 -1.53
N GLY A 302 20.22 -6.83 -1.50
CA GLY A 302 21.02 -7.38 -2.56
C GLY A 302 21.93 -8.48 -2.00
N VAL A 303 21.81 -9.69 -2.50
CA VAL A 303 22.45 -10.90 -1.96
C VAL A 303 23.28 -11.57 -3.09
N PRO A 304 24.58 -11.88 -2.90
CA PRO A 304 25.29 -12.72 -3.83
C PRO A 304 24.66 -14.11 -3.87
N ARG A 305 24.44 -14.66 -5.07
CA ARG A 305 23.74 -15.95 -5.23
C ARG A 305 24.38 -17.08 -4.44
N GLU A 306 25.70 -17.13 -4.44
CA GLU A 306 26.49 -18.12 -3.71
C GLU A 306 26.40 -18.00 -2.18
N GLN A 307 25.93 -16.84 -1.69
CA GLN A 307 25.76 -16.52 -0.27
C GLN A 307 24.30 -16.65 0.21
N LEU A 308 23.39 -17.19 -0.60
CA LEU A 308 21.97 -17.26 -0.27
C LEU A 308 21.70 -17.99 1.05
N ASP A 309 22.35 -19.16 1.23
CA ASP A 309 22.14 -19.96 2.46
C ASP A 309 22.74 -19.26 3.69
N THR A 310 23.89 -18.60 3.53
CA THR A 310 24.52 -17.79 4.57
C THR A 310 23.63 -16.61 4.95
N PHE A 311 23.07 -15.91 3.95
CA PHE A 311 22.10 -14.82 4.17
C PHE A 311 20.87 -15.34 4.92
N LYS A 312 20.28 -16.45 4.45
CA LYS A 312 19.10 -17.04 5.09
C LYS A 312 19.37 -17.36 6.57
N ALA A 313 20.46 -18.06 6.86
CA ALA A 313 20.82 -18.41 8.23
C ALA A 313 21.03 -17.17 9.12
N ALA A 314 21.76 -16.18 8.65
CA ALA A 314 22.03 -14.95 9.39
C ALA A 314 20.72 -14.12 9.61
N PHE A 315 19.85 -14.06 8.60
CA PHE A 315 18.57 -13.34 8.70
C PHE A 315 17.62 -14.02 9.69
N LEU A 316 17.48 -15.35 9.66
CA LEU A 316 16.68 -16.10 10.60
C LEU A 316 17.19 -15.89 12.04
N GLN A 317 18.51 -15.91 12.24
CA GLN A 317 19.10 -15.62 13.55
C GLN A 317 18.78 -14.19 14.01
N ALA A 318 18.98 -13.19 13.16
CA ALA A 318 18.73 -11.78 13.49
C ALA A 318 17.24 -11.52 13.83
N VAL A 319 16.33 -12.15 13.10
CA VAL A 319 14.89 -12.09 13.38
C VAL A 319 14.56 -12.78 14.69
N GLY A 320 15.12 -13.97 14.94
CA GLY A 320 14.93 -14.70 16.19
C GLY A 320 15.47 -13.93 17.41
N GLU A 321 16.64 -13.29 17.30
CA GLU A 321 17.20 -12.42 18.35
C GLU A 321 16.27 -11.24 18.69
N GLN A 322 15.59 -10.66 17.69
CA GLN A 322 14.71 -9.51 17.91
C GLN A 322 13.31 -9.92 18.43
N LEU A 323 12.75 -11.01 17.93
CA LEU A 323 11.40 -11.47 18.30
C LEU A 323 11.37 -12.31 19.58
N GLY A 324 12.48 -13.00 19.93
CA GLY A 324 12.54 -13.91 21.08
C GLY A 324 11.46 -14.98 20.98
N ASP A 325 10.77 -15.22 22.10
CA ASP A 325 9.69 -16.21 22.22
C ASP A 325 8.31 -15.69 21.76
N THR A 326 8.26 -14.60 21.02
CA THR A 326 6.99 -14.03 20.52
C THR A 326 6.29 -15.04 19.60
N PRO A 327 5.05 -15.45 19.91
CA PRO A 327 4.32 -16.39 19.05
C PRO A 327 4.04 -15.79 17.66
N LEU A 328 4.37 -16.54 16.61
CA LEU A 328 4.25 -16.13 15.22
C LEU A 328 3.01 -16.76 14.58
N TYR A 329 1.95 -16.00 14.56
CA TYR A 329 0.69 -16.34 13.86
C TYR A 329 -0.03 -15.05 13.42
N PRO A 330 -0.85 -15.10 12.38
CA PRO A 330 -1.67 -13.96 11.98
C PRO A 330 -2.56 -13.51 13.14
N ARG A 331 -2.62 -12.21 13.38
CA ARG A 331 -3.48 -11.61 14.42
C ARG A 331 -4.41 -10.61 13.77
N LEU A 332 -5.67 -10.63 14.18
CA LEU A 332 -6.65 -9.60 13.86
C LEU A 332 -6.98 -8.83 15.14
N TRP A 333 -6.83 -7.53 15.08
CA TRP A 333 -7.26 -6.64 16.14
C TRP A 333 -8.65 -6.14 15.82
N THR A 334 -9.58 -6.27 16.75
CA THR A 334 -10.96 -5.82 16.59
C THR A 334 -11.26 -4.66 17.52
N ASP A 335 -12.24 -3.83 17.10
CA ASP A 335 -12.75 -2.70 17.90
C ASP A 335 -13.89 -3.15 18.84
N GLY A 336 -14.09 -4.47 18.99
CA GLY A 336 -15.07 -5.08 19.85
C GLY A 336 -16.36 -5.48 19.14
N GLU A 337 -17.37 -5.83 19.93
CA GLU A 337 -18.65 -6.35 19.46
C GLU A 337 -19.66 -5.21 19.23
N LEU A 338 -20.46 -5.34 18.18
CA LEU A 338 -21.65 -4.53 17.97
C LEU A 338 -22.89 -5.25 18.49
N SER A 339 -23.78 -4.51 19.15
CA SER A 339 -25.13 -5.01 19.47
C SER A 339 -25.98 -5.15 18.19
N THR A 340 -27.05 -5.92 18.25
CA THR A 340 -27.99 -6.07 17.14
C THR A 340 -28.58 -4.74 16.66
N ALA A 341 -28.80 -3.77 17.55
CA ALA A 341 -29.27 -2.45 17.21
C ALA A 341 -28.24 -1.61 16.42
N GLN A 342 -26.95 -1.87 16.63
CA GLN A 342 -25.85 -1.19 15.95
C GLN A 342 -25.53 -1.82 14.57
N LEU A 343 -26.03 -3.00 14.26
CA LEU A 343 -25.93 -3.58 12.92
C LEU A 343 -26.88 -2.86 11.95
N SER A 344 -26.55 -1.61 11.63
CA SER A 344 -27.43 -0.72 10.89
C SER A 344 -26.69 0.20 9.90
N LEU A 345 -27.38 0.69 8.88
CA LEU A 345 -26.86 1.72 7.99
C LEU A 345 -26.56 3.03 8.73
N ALA A 346 -27.26 3.34 9.84
CA ALA A 346 -26.99 4.53 10.63
C ALA A 346 -25.59 4.48 11.25
N THR A 347 -25.23 3.36 11.87
CA THR A 347 -23.87 3.13 12.39
C THR A 347 -22.80 3.20 11.30
N LEU A 348 -23.08 2.63 10.11
CA LEU A 348 -22.17 2.75 8.98
C LEU A 348 -21.95 4.19 8.56
N VAL A 349 -23.01 5.02 8.52
CA VAL A 349 -22.90 6.46 8.21
C VAL A 349 -22.00 7.17 9.22
N GLU A 350 -22.16 6.88 10.51
CA GLU A 350 -21.29 7.45 11.55
C GLU A 350 -19.82 7.06 11.33
N ILE A 351 -19.55 5.78 11.03
CA ILE A 351 -18.21 5.29 10.71
C ILE A 351 -17.64 6.01 9.46
N GLU A 352 -18.44 6.14 8.40
CA GLU A 352 -18.02 6.83 7.18
C GLU A 352 -17.61 8.29 7.44
N THR A 353 -18.22 8.98 8.43
CA THR A 353 -17.83 10.36 8.78
C THR A 353 -16.45 10.48 9.42
N LEU A 354 -15.92 9.40 10.00
CA LEU A 354 -14.59 9.37 10.58
C LEU A 354 -13.48 9.28 9.52
N GLY A 355 -13.82 8.95 8.27
CA GLY A 355 -12.85 8.92 7.17
C GLY A 355 -12.14 10.25 6.91
N PRO A 356 -11.10 10.27 6.08
CA PRO A 356 -10.58 9.16 5.27
C PRO A 356 -9.79 8.14 6.09
N TYR A 357 -10.02 6.87 5.81
CA TYR A 357 -9.27 5.75 6.35
C TYR A 357 -8.03 5.44 5.51
N GLY A 358 -7.02 4.83 6.11
CA GLY A 358 -5.78 4.42 5.46
C GLY A 358 -4.74 4.00 6.48
N ARG A 359 -3.46 4.02 6.10
CA ARG A 359 -2.39 3.53 6.97
C ARG A 359 -2.43 4.17 8.36
N GLU A 360 -2.34 3.34 9.41
CA GLU A 360 -2.40 3.70 10.82
C GLU A 360 -3.75 4.30 11.27
N PHE A 361 -4.76 4.25 10.40
CA PHE A 361 -6.14 4.59 10.69
C PHE A 361 -7.06 3.72 9.84
N ASP A 362 -7.11 2.46 10.17
CA ASP A 362 -7.92 1.48 9.44
C ASP A 362 -9.42 1.67 9.70
N PRO A 363 -10.29 1.25 8.76
CA PRO A 363 -11.72 1.15 9.04
C PRO A 363 -11.95 0.21 10.21
N PRO A 364 -12.91 0.49 11.13
CA PRO A 364 -13.20 -0.36 12.25
C PRO A 364 -13.48 -1.81 11.84
N LEU A 365 -12.83 -2.75 12.53
CA LEU A 365 -13.05 -4.18 12.43
C LEU A 365 -13.78 -4.66 13.68
N PHE A 366 -14.99 -5.13 13.52
CA PHE A 366 -15.81 -5.62 14.62
C PHE A 366 -15.76 -7.14 14.70
N GLU A 367 -16.10 -7.68 15.85
CA GLU A 367 -16.29 -9.12 16.03
C GLU A 367 -17.69 -9.43 16.52
N GLY A 368 -18.09 -10.70 16.42
CA GLY A 368 -19.38 -11.14 16.93
C GLY A 368 -19.70 -12.57 16.58
N ARG A 369 -20.68 -13.15 17.29
CA ARG A 369 -21.16 -14.51 17.07
C ARG A 369 -22.44 -14.49 16.25
N PHE A 370 -22.44 -15.24 15.17
CA PHE A 370 -23.55 -15.32 14.23
C PHE A 370 -23.92 -16.77 13.94
N ILE A 371 -25.21 -17.02 13.70
CA ILE A 371 -25.68 -18.29 13.16
C ILE A 371 -25.73 -18.16 11.64
N VAL A 372 -25.28 -19.19 10.95
CA VAL A 372 -25.32 -19.27 9.48
C VAL A 372 -26.73 -19.69 9.04
N GLU A 373 -27.49 -18.76 8.46
CA GLU A 373 -28.82 -19.04 7.93
C GLU A 373 -28.79 -19.54 6.48
N ALA A 374 -27.83 -19.03 5.71
CA ALA A 374 -27.57 -19.46 4.35
C ALA A 374 -26.11 -19.23 3.99
N LEU A 375 -25.56 -20.06 3.11
CA LEU A 375 -24.24 -19.88 2.55
C LEU A 375 -24.18 -20.43 1.12
N ARG A 376 -23.39 -19.77 0.28
CA ARG A 376 -23.11 -20.24 -1.08
C ARG A 376 -21.80 -19.67 -1.61
N PRO A 377 -21.01 -20.48 -2.31
CA PRO A 377 -19.85 -19.96 -3.06
C PRO A 377 -20.30 -19.00 -4.17
N VAL A 378 -19.52 -17.96 -4.42
CA VAL A 378 -19.74 -16.96 -5.48
C VAL A 378 -18.43 -16.55 -6.13
N GLY A 379 -18.50 -15.84 -7.26
CA GLY A 379 -17.35 -15.49 -8.08
C GLY A 379 -17.12 -16.53 -9.21
N ALA A 380 -16.27 -16.19 -10.18
CA ALA A 380 -16.05 -17.03 -11.36
C ALA A 380 -15.50 -18.43 -11.01
N GLU A 381 -14.70 -18.53 -9.94
CA GLU A 381 -14.06 -19.76 -9.48
C GLU A 381 -14.66 -20.29 -8.16
N GLY A 382 -15.75 -19.67 -7.67
CA GLY A 382 -16.36 -20.05 -6.40
C GLY A 382 -15.52 -19.75 -5.15
N SER A 383 -14.49 -18.92 -5.27
CA SER A 383 -13.53 -18.62 -4.20
C SER A 383 -14.04 -17.67 -3.11
N HIS A 384 -15.19 -17.03 -3.32
CA HIS A 384 -15.81 -16.13 -2.33
C HIS A 384 -17.03 -16.81 -1.70
N LEU A 385 -17.36 -16.44 -0.48
CA LEU A 385 -18.50 -17.01 0.23
C LEU A 385 -19.52 -15.90 0.53
N MET A 386 -20.72 -16.05 -0.06
CA MET A 386 -21.87 -15.21 0.31
C MET A 386 -22.67 -15.93 1.38
N MET A 387 -23.00 -15.21 2.45
CA MET A 387 -23.72 -15.77 3.61
C MET A 387 -24.89 -14.88 4.01
N GLU A 388 -25.85 -15.46 4.68
CA GLU A 388 -26.81 -14.79 5.54
C GLU A 388 -26.50 -15.18 6.98
N LEU A 389 -26.19 -14.19 7.80
CA LEU A 389 -25.74 -14.35 9.18
C LEU A 389 -26.74 -13.71 10.12
N SER A 390 -27.22 -14.46 11.12
CA SER A 390 -28.16 -13.92 12.12
C SER A 390 -27.51 -13.74 13.49
N MET A 391 -27.86 -12.63 14.14
CA MET A 391 -27.54 -12.33 15.53
C MET A 391 -28.83 -11.94 16.25
N GLY A 392 -29.35 -12.84 17.08
CA GLY A 392 -30.68 -12.69 17.67
C GLY A 392 -31.78 -12.61 16.61
N ALA A 393 -32.55 -11.51 16.56
CA ALA A 393 -33.62 -11.32 15.57
C ALA A 393 -33.16 -10.61 14.28
N VAL A 394 -31.89 -10.22 14.18
CA VAL A 394 -31.37 -9.48 13.03
C VAL A 394 -30.60 -10.42 12.11
N THR A 395 -30.99 -10.45 10.84
CA THR A 395 -30.26 -11.17 9.77
C THR A 395 -29.59 -10.17 8.85
N SER A 396 -28.31 -10.35 8.60
CA SER A 396 -27.49 -9.52 7.72
C SER A 396 -26.88 -10.34 6.58
N LYS A 397 -26.84 -9.74 5.39
CA LYS A 397 -26.04 -10.30 4.29
C LYS A 397 -24.57 -10.11 4.58
N ALA A 398 -23.77 -11.13 4.30
CA ALA A 398 -22.34 -11.10 4.48
C ALA A 398 -21.61 -11.61 3.23
N ILE A 399 -20.44 -11.08 3.00
CA ILE A 399 -19.52 -11.54 1.95
C ILE A 399 -18.14 -11.76 2.56
N TRP A 400 -17.55 -12.91 2.26
CA TRP A 400 -16.16 -13.22 2.61
C TRP A 400 -15.38 -13.47 1.32
N PHE A 401 -14.55 -12.50 0.98
CA PHE A 401 -13.75 -12.56 -0.22
C PHE A 401 -12.57 -13.54 -0.05
N ARG A 402 -12.35 -14.42 -1.03
CA ARG A 402 -11.27 -15.42 -1.02
C ARG A 402 -11.31 -16.34 0.21
N ALA A 403 -12.51 -16.66 0.65
CA ALA A 403 -12.74 -17.55 1.79
C ALA A 403 -12.38 -19.02 1.48
N LEU A 404 -12.39 -19.39 0.20
CA LEU A 404 -12.22 -20.77 -0.26
C LEU A 404 -11.15 -20.84 -1.36
N THR A 405 -10.40 -21.93 -1.36
CA THR A 405 -9.65 -22.37 -2.53
C THR A 405 -10.64 -22.88 -3.59
N PRO A 406 -10.42 -22.64 -4.88
CA PRO A 406 -11.32 -23.15 -5.92
C PRO A 406 -11.58 -24.65 -5.78
N GLY A 407 -12.86 -25.04 -5.69
CA GLY A 407 -13.29 -26.43 -5.50
C GLY A 407 -13.35 -26.90 -4.04
N GLU A 408 -12.91 -26.09 -3.10
CA GLU A 408 -13.04 -26.38 -1.66
C GLU A 408 -14.44 -26.02 -1.13
N LEU A 409 -14.90 -26.79 -0.15
CA LEU A 409 -16.13 -26.50 0.58
C LEU A 409 -15.81 -25.81 1.89
N PRO A 410 -16.71 -24.94 2.41
CA PRO A 410 -16.53 -24.35 3.73
C PRO A 410 -16.43 -25.42 4.82
N SER A 411 -15.64 -25.18 5.85
CA SER A 411 -15.50 -26.07 7.02
C SER A 411 -16.70 -26.02 7.99
N PHE A 412 -17.75 -25.26 7.65
CA PHE A 412 -18.98 -25.08 8.42
C PHE A 412 -20.21 -25.11 7.50
N SER A 413 -21.39 -25.24 8.11
CA SER A 413 -22.68 -25.47 7.43
C SER A 413 -23.76 -24.52 7.95
N VAL A 414 -24.90 -24.50 7.27
CA VAL A 414 -26.13 -23.83 7.76
C VAL A 414 -26.50 -24.40 9.14
N GLY A 415 -26.80 -23.50 10.07
CA GLY A 415 -27.10 -23.81 11.47
C GLY A 415 -25.89 -23.71 12.41
N ASP A 416 -24.67 -23.68 11.89
CA ASP A 416 -23.47 -23.52 12.73
C ASP A 416 -23.36 -22.10 13.26
N THR A 417 -22.75 -21.98 14.44
CA THR A 417 -22.38 -20.69 15.02
C THR A 417 -20.95 -20.35 14.65
N LEU A 418 -20.75 -19.17 14.07
CA LEU A 418 -19.43 -18.65 13.72
C LEU A 418 -19.06 -17.48 14.62
N HIS A 419 -17.80 -17.41 15.03
CA HIS A 419 -17.17 -16.19 15.50
C HIS A 419 -16.55 -15.49 14.29
N CYS A 420 -17.08 -14.33 13.95
CA CYS A 420 -16.68 -13.55 12.76
C CYS A 420 -15.96 -12.27 13.17
N ALA A 421 -14.88 -11.95 12.45
CA ALA A 421 -14.33 -10.60 12.37
C ALA A 421 -14.82 -9.95 11.06
N TYR A 422 -15.45 -8.77 11.15
CA TYR A 422 -16.14 -8.17 10.01
C TYR A 422 -16.11 -6.64 10.04
N LYS A 423 -16.22 -6.05 8.85
CA LYS A 423 -16.47 -4.62 8.64
C LYS A 423 -17.91 -4.40 8.20
N LEU A 424 -18.47 -3.24 8.58
CA LEU A 424 -19.74 -2.79 8.01
C LEU A 424 -19.49 -2.21 6.63
N ASN A 425 -20.28 -2.61 5.64
CA ASN A 425 -20.16 -2.13 4.27
C ASN A 425 -21.54 -1.78 3.68
N ARG A 426 -21.55 -0.86 2.74
CA ARG A 426 -22.74 -0.41 2.01
C ARG A 426 -22.88 -1.20 0.73
N ASN A 427 -23.88 -2.07 0.67
CA ASN A 427 -24.24 -2.75 -0.55
C ASN A 427 -25.26 -1.92 -1.33
N ARG A 428 -24.96 -1.60 -2.59
CA ARG A 428 -25.85 -0.89 -3.51
C ARG A 428 -26.26 -1.82 -4.65
N TRP A 429 -27.54 -2.09 -4.72
CA TRP A 429 -28.07 -2.95 -5.77
C TRP A 429 -29.39 -2.40 -6.31
N ARG A 430 -29.45 -2.11 -7.61
CA ARG A 430 -30.66 -1.58 -8.29
C ARG A 430 -31.25 -0.37 -7.60
N GLY A 431 -30.43 0.60 -7.20
CA GLY A 431 -30.84 1.83 -6.52
C GLY A 431 -31.29 1.66 -5.06
N ARG A 432 -31.14 0.46 -4.48
CA ARG A 432 -31.38 0.24 -3.05
C ARG A 432 -30.06 0.09 -2.29
N GLU A 433 -30.01 0.71 -1.13
CA GLU A 433 -28.90 0.53 -0.21
C GLU A 433 -29.29 -0.41 0.93
N SER A 434 -28.36 -1.27 1.32
CA SER A 434 -28.50 -2.18 2.46
C SER A 434 -27.16 -2.37 3.15
N LEU A 435 -27.20 -2.67 4.43
CA LEU A 435 -26.01 -3.08 5.17
C LEU A 435 -25.57 -4.46 4.69
N GLN A 436 -24.27 -4.62 4.54
CA GLN A 436 -23.62 -5.90 4.30
C GLN A 436 -22.40 -6.02 5.23
N LEU A 437 -22.19 -7.21 5.79
CA LEU A 437 -21.00 -7.51 6.57
C LEU A 437 -19.90 -7.98 5.61
N MET A 438 -18.77 -7.33 5.60
CA MET A 438 -17.57 -7.79 4.89
C MET A 438 -16.71 -8.58 5.87
N VAL A 439 -16.79 -9.91 5.78
CA VAL A 439 -16.08 -10.81 6.69
C VAL A 439 -14.61 -10.88 6.29
N GLU A 440 -13.73 -10.66 7.26
CA GLU A 440 -12.27 -10.79 7.11
C GLU A 440 -11.79 -12.15 7.60
N HIS A 441 -12.44 -12.68 8.64
CA HIS A 441 -12.18 -14.00 9.19
C HIS A 441 -13.43 -14.56 9.86
N ALA A 442 -13.61 -15.88 9.81
CA ALA A 442 -14.63 -16.59 10.58
C ALA A 442 -14.13 -17.97 10.98
N SER A 443 -14.52 -18.40 12.18
CA SER A 443 -14.25 -19.74 12.71
C SER A 443 -15.49 -20.29 13.40
N PRO A 444 -15.76 -21.60 13.31
CA PRO A 444 -16.77 -22.26 14.14
C PRO A 444 -16.47 -22.07 15.64
N VAL A 445 -17.53 -21.92 16.43
CA VAL A 445 -17.45 -21.76 17.90
C VAL A 445 -17.62 -23.12 18.58
#